data_9bd5cac13428e882586af983fd8c22f2
#
_entry.id   9bd5cac13428e882586af983fd8c22f2
#
_cell.length_a   1.000
_cell.length_b   1.000
_cell.length_c   1.000
_cell.angle_alpha   90.00
_cell.angle_beta   90.00
_cell.angle_gamma   90.00
#
_symmetry.space_group_name_H-M   'P 1'
#
loop_
_entity.id
_entity.type
_entity.pdbx_description
1 polymer ?
#
loop_
_entity_poly.entity_id
_entity_poly.type
_entity_poly.pdbx_seq_one_letter_code
_entity_poly.pdbx_strand_id
1 'polypeptide(L)'
;LALSLIMVLGTIGMASAYTAGTYEATTTGHNAPITLAVTVSDSAIEKIDVTVENETIGVGKVALETMTARIIENQSLAVDTLTGATVTSYAVIRATTDALTQAGGDMDALKAAQEKAPAQDAEYAADVVVVGGGGAGLAAAISAEQNGASVIVIEKLDILGGSTNVSEGALNAVDPVRQGAQGI
;
A
#
# COMPACT_ATOMS: atom_id res chain seq x y z
N LEU A 1 -7.28 10.61 41.27
CA LEU A 1 -6.99 10.12 39.87
C LEU A 1 -7.30 11.23 38.89
N ALA A 2 -6.26 11.97 38.45
CA ALA A 2 -6.39 12.99 37.41
C ALA A 2 -6.21 12.33 36.06
N LEU A 3 -7.26 12.31 35.25
CA LEU A 3 -7.23 11.83 33.87
C LEU A 3 -6.65 12.98 33.01
N SER A 4 -5.37 12.87 32.64
CA SER A 4 -4.72 13.82 31.73
C SER A 4 -5.17 13.47 30.30
N LEU A 5 -6.07 14.26 29.75
CA LEU A 5 -6.44 14.22 28.34
C LEU A 5 -5.30 14.85 27.54
N ILE A 6 -4.42 14.03 26.98
CA ILE A 6 -3.42 14.50 26.01
C ILE A 6 -4.16 14.76 24.71
N MET A 7 -4.46 16.04 24.49
CA MET A 7 -4.95 16.52 23.20
C MET A 7 -3.75 16.52 22.24
N VAL A 8 -3.64 15.51 21.39
CA VAL A 8 -2.72 15.54 20.24
C VAL A 8 -3.24 16.62 19.30
N LEU A 9 -2.66 17.82 19.37
CA LEU A 9 -2.81 18.80 18.31
C LEU A 9 -2.04 18.26 17.10
N GLY A 10 -2.73 17.52 16.23
CA GLY A 10 -2.25 17.29 14.90
C GLY A 10 -2.04 18.64 14.22
N THR A 11 -0.88 18.86 13.63
CA THR A 11 -0.64 20.01 12.75
C THR A 11 -1.67 19.93 11.63
N ILE A 12 -2.68 20.82 11.69
CA ILE A 12 -3.64 21.01 10.61
C ILE A 12 -2.82 21.58 9.45
N GLY A 13 -2.39 20.72 8.53
CA GLY A 13 -1.94 21.17 7.22
C GLY A 13 -3.04 22.06 6.66
N MET A 14 -2.69 23.18 6.07
CA MET A 14 -3.66 24.10 5.45
C MET A 14 -4.48 23.27 4.47
N ALA A 15 -5.76 23.06 4.77
CA ALA A 15 -6.65 22.32 3.90
C ALA A 15 -6.70 23.05 2.55
N SER A 16 -6.39 22.33 1.48
CA SER A 16 -6.58 22.86 0.13
C SER A 16 -8.07 23.16 -0.05
N ALA A 17 -8.40 24.34 -0.55
CA ALA A 17 -9.78 24.66 -0.86
C ALA A 17 -10.15 24.01 -2.21
N TYR A 18 -11.15 23.14 -2.19
CA TYR A 18 -11.68 22.50 -3.39
C TYR A 18 -13.06 23.07 -3.74
N THR A 19 -13.44 22.94 -4.98
CA THR A 19 -14.86 22.99 -5.35
C THR A 19 -15.44 21.61 -5.06
N ALA A 20 -16.40 21.52 -4.13
CA ALA A 20 -16.98 20.25 -3.74
C ALA A 20 -17.64 19.54 -4.94
N GLY A 21 -17.41 18.23 -5.07
CA GLY A 21 -17.92 17.43 -6.19
C GLY A 21 -17.12 16.14 -6.38
N THR A 22 -17.48 15.42 -7.43
CA THR A 22 -16.76 14.22 -7.87
C THR A 22 -16.13 14.48 -9.23
N TYR A 23 -14.84 14.21 -9.35
CA TYR A 23 -14.02 14.48 -10.52
C TYR A 23 -13.39 13.19 -11.02
N GLU A 24 -13.54 12.91 -12.30
CA GLU A 24 -12.95 11.73 -12.92
C GLU A 24 -11.67 12.07 -13.65
N ALA A 25 -10.68 11.17 -13.53
CA ALA A 25 -9.47 11.26 -14.31
C ALA A 25 -8.96 9.85 -14.66
N THR A 26 -8.37 9.74 -15.85
CA THR A 26 -7.84 8.50 -16.40
C THR A 26 -6.36 8.64 -16.68
N THR A 27 -5.58 7.64 -16.31
CA THR A 27 -4.15 7.56 -16.61
C THR A 27 -3.76 6.16 -17.05
N THR A 28 -2.55 6.01 -17.58
CA THR A 28 -2.00 4.71 -17.94
C THR A 28 -1.50 4.00 -16.67
N GLY A 29 -2.08 2.84 -16.37
CA GLY A 29 -1.60 1.91 -15.35
C GLY A 29 -0.49 1.00 -15.85
N HIS A 30 -0.27 -0.13 -15.17
CA HIS A 30 0.70 -1.12 -15.58
C HIS A 30 0.18 -1.97 -16.76
N ASN A 31 -1.02 -2.52 -16.63
CA ASN A 31 -1.61 -3.41 -17.65
C ASN A 31 -2.59 -2.67 -18.58
N ALA A 32 -3.30 -1.67 -18.06
CA ALA A 32 -4.35 -0.97 -18.78
C ALA A 32 -4.57 0.44 -18.20
N PRO A 33 -5.38 1.28 -18.84
CA PRO A 33 -5.82 2.54 -18.24
C PRO A 33 -6.53 2.32 -16.92
N ILE A 34 -6.29 3.23 -15.97
CA ILE A 34 -6.96 3.30 -14.66
C ILE A 34 -7.76 4.59 -14.63
N THR A 35 -9.04 4.50 -14.31
CA THR A 35 -9.90 5.66 -14.09
C THR A 35 -10.28 5.72 -12.62
N LEU A 36 -10.10 6.89 -12.01
CA LEU A 36 -10.50 7.19 -10.65
C LEU A 36 -11.60 8.25 -10.64
N ALA A 37 -12.58 8.07 -9.75
CA ALA A 37 -13.55 9.08 -9.39
C ALA A 37 -13.19 9.60 -7.97
N VAL A 38 -12.74 10.85 -7.90
CA VAL A 38 -12.29 11.49 -6.65
C VAL A 38 -13.38 12.43 -6.17
N THR A 39 -13.92 12.15 -5.00
CA THR A 39 -14.93 13.00 -4.35
C THR A 39 -14.27 13.86 -3.31
N VAL A 40 -14.50 15.16 -3.40
CA VAL A 40 -13.99 16.15 -2.45
C VAL A 40 -15.13 17.00 -1.88
N SER A 41 -15.00 17.37 -0.60
CA SER A 41 -15.73 18.49 -0.02
C SER A 41 -15.00 19.79 -0.33
N ASP A 42 -15.42 20.90 0.29
CA ASP A 42 -14.73 22.20 0.19
C ASP A 42 -13.35 22.22 0.89
N SER A 43 -13.05 21.20 1.70
CA SER A 43 -11.86 21.18 2.54
C SER A 43 -11.11 19.84 2.58
N ALA A 44 -11.65 18.75 2.03
CA ALA A 44 -11.06 17.44 2.17
C ALA A 44 -11.29 16.52 0.96
N ILE A 45 -10.37 15.59 0.75
CA ILE A 45 -10.54 14.43 -0.12
C ILE A 45 -11.35 13.38 0.66
N GLU A 46 -12.60 13.15 0.28
CA GLU A 46 -13.50 12.28 1.03
C GLU A 46 -13.44 10.82 0.55
N LYS A 47 -13.27 10.64 -0.76
CA LYS A 47 -13.33 9.31 -1.37
C LYS A 47 -12.56 9.26 -2.68
N ILE A 48 -11.96 8.11 -2.96
CA ILE A 48 -11.37 7.79 -4.26
C ILE A 48 -11.86 6.42 -4.67
N ASP A 49 -12.73 6.35 -5.66
CA ASP A 49 -13.24 5.12 -6.24
C ASP A 49 -12.44 4.76 -7.49
N VAL A 50 -12.06 3.49 -7.61
CA VAL A 50 -11.48 2.95 -8.85
C VAL A 50 -12.65 2.49 -9.73
N THR A 51 -12.95 3.22 -10.80
CA THR A 51 -14.10 2.95 -11.67
C THR A 51 -13.75 2.07 -12.87
N VAL A 52 -12.50 2.18 -13.36
CA VAL A 52 -11.97 1.32 -14.43
C VAL A 52 -10.56 0.87 -14.05
N GLU A 53 -10.31 -0.44 -14.11
CA GLU A 53 -8.97 -1.00 -13.91
C GLU A 53 -8.88 -2.40 -14.53
N ASN A 54 -7.68 -2.83 -14.87
CA ASN A 54 -7.34 -4.21 -15.23
C ASN A 54 -5.93 -4.55 -14.74
N GLU A 55 -5.69 -4.27 -13.48
CA GLU A 55 -4.38 -4.45 -12.86
C GLU A 55 -4.15 -5.88 -12.38
N THR A 56 -2.89 -6.24 -12.21
CA THR A 56 -2.45 -7.56 -11.76
C THR A 56 -3.02 -7.88 -10.38
N ILE A 57 -3.69 -9.02 -10.26
CA ILE A 57 -4.19 -9.51 -8.97
C ILE A 57 -3.02 -9.73 -8.00
N GLY A 58 -3.18 -9.30 -6.75
CA GLY A 58 -2.18 -9.44 -5.68
C GLY A 58 -1.01 -8.45 -5.73
N VAL A 59 -0.88 -7.65 -6.78
CA VAL A 59 0.14 -6.59 -6.91
C VAL A 59 -0.49 -5.26 -7.24
N GLY A 60 -0.96 -5.08 -8.47
CA GLY A 60 -1.55 -3.83 -8.92
C GLY A 60 -2.86 -3.51 -8.20
N LYS A 61 -3.73 -4.51 -8.00
CA LYS A 61 -4.98 -4.30 -7.24
C LYS A 61 -4.72 -3.90 -5.78
N VAL A 62 -3.74 -4.52 -5.13
CA VAL A 62 -3.34 -4.12 -3.77
C VAL A 62 -2.80 -2.69 -3.76
N ALA A 63 -2.06 -2.30 -4.81
CA ALA A 63 -1.57 -0.93 -4.92
C ALA A 63 -2.70 0.08 -5.12
N LEU A 64 -3.74 -0.24 -5.90
CA LEU A 64 -4.91 0.62 -6.04
C LEU A 64 -5.56 0.91 -4.68
N GLU A 65 -5.86 -0.14 -3.91
CA GLU A 65 -6.48 -0.02 -2.58
C GLU A 65 -5.57 0.74 -1.59
N THR A 66 -4.30 0.35 -1.52
CA THR A 66 -3.35 0.95 -0.58
C THR A 66 -3.09 2.42 -0.89
N MET A 67 -2.89 2.78 -2.16
CA MET A 67 -2.56 4.15 -2.55
C MET A 67 -3.75 5.10 -2.39
N THR A 68 -4.97 4.65 -2.72
CA THR A 68 -6.17 5.47 -2.52
C THR A 68 -6.41 5.72 -1.03
N ALA A 69 -6.26 4.70 -0.18
CA ALA A 69 -6.37 4.85 1.27
C ALA A 69 -5.31 5.84 1.82
N ARG A 70 -4.04 5.69 1.44
CA ARG A 70 -2.95 6.59 1.88
C ARG A 70 -3.21 8.05 1.52
N ILE A 71 -3.69 8.32 0.31
CA ILE A 71 -3.99 9.69 -0.13
C ILE A 71 -5.12 10.29 0.71
N ILE A 72 -6.18 9.52 0.97
CA ILE A 72 -7.30 9.98 1.80
C ILE A 72 -6.86 10.21 3.25
N GLU A 73 -6.14 9.27 3.85
CA GLU A 73 -5.69 9.36 5.24
C GLU A 73 -4.73 10.53 5.48
N ASN A 74 -3.82 10.75 4.53
CA ASN A 74 -2.82 11.82 4.66
C ASN A 74 -3.30 13.16 4.08
N GLN A 75 -4.43 13.20 3.37
CA GLN A 75 -4.89 14.39 2.64
C GLN A 75 -3.77 15.01 1.78
N SER A 76 -2.99 14.16 1.10
CA SER A 76 -1.76 14.54 0.41
C SER A 76 -1.45 13.62 -0.75
N LEU A 77 -0.78 14.15 -1.75
CA LEU A 77 -0.20 13.40 -2.88
C LEU A 77 1.27 13.00 -2.61
N ALA A 78 1.88 13.54 -1.55
CA ALA A 78 3.23 13.20 -1.11
C ALA A 78 3.23 11.91 -0.26
N VAL A 79 2.72 10.82 -0.84
CA VAL A 79 2.64 9.51 -0.21
C VAL A 79 3.66 8.55 -0.80
N ASP A 80 4.18 7.65 0.03
CA ASP A 80 5.13 6.62 -0.43
C ASP A 80 4.42 5.63 -1.38
N THR A 81 5.07 5.29 -2.48
CA THR A 81 4.60 4.26 -3.41
C THR A 81 4.68 2.87 -2.80
N LEU A 82 3.83 1.95 -3.25
CA LEU A 82 3.90 0.55 -2.84
C LEU A 82 5.06 -0.14 -3.59
N THR A 83 6.03 -0.65 -2.85
CA THR A 83 7.17 -1.38 -3.42
C THR A 83 6.69 -2.64 -4.15
N GLY A 84 7.19 -2.86 -5.35
CA GLY A 84 6.75 -3.94 -6.24
C GLY A 84 5.60 -3.56 -7.18
N ALA A 85 4.86 -2.47 -6.89
CA ALA A 85 3.77 -1.96 -7.73
C ALA A 85 3.93 -0.48 -8.08
N THR A 86 5.16 -0.06 -8.35
CA THR A 86 5.53 1.35 -8.54
C THR A 86 4.76 2.01 -9.70
N VAL A 87 4.57 1.31 -10.82
CA VAL A 87 3.86 1.85 -11.99
C VAL A 87 2.41 2.18 -11.64
N THR A 88 1.70 1.23 -11.01
CA THR A 88 0.31 1.41 -10.56
C THR A 88 0.21 2.50 -9.49
N SER A 89 1.15 2.54 -8.54
CA SER A 89 1.20 3.58 -7.50
C SER A 89 1.29 4.98 -8.10
N TYR A 90 2.20 5.19 -9.05
CA TYR A 90 2.30 6.48 -9.75
C TYR A 90 1.09 6.77 -10.62
N ALA A 91 0.43 5.75 -11.18
CA ALA A 91 -0.80 5.94 -11.93
C ALA A 91 -1.90 6.49 -11.01
N VAL A 92 -2.08 5.94 -9.81
CA VAL A 92 -3.03 6.46 -8.83
C VAL A 92 -2.72 7.91 -8.46
N ILE A 93 -1.45 8.23 -8.14
CA ILE A 93 -1.04 9.60 -7.80
C ILE A 93 -1.35 10.56 -8.96
N ARG A 94 -1.04 10.19 -10.21
CA ARG A 94 -1.29 11.04 -11.39
C ARG A 94 -2.78 11.25 -11.61
N ALA A 95 -3.60 10.20 -11.64
CA ALA A 95 -5.03 10.33 -11.83
C ALA A 95 -5.67 11.17 -10.71
N THR A 96 -5.27 10.96 -9.46
CA THR A 96 -5.74 11.79 -8.35
C THR A 96 -5.28 13.24 -8.50
N THR A 97 -4.04 13.49 -8.95
CA THR A 97 -3.54 14.85 -9.24
C THR A 97 -4.42 15.54 -10.27
N ASP A 98 -4.76 14.85 -11.36
CA ASP A 98 -5.57 15.42 -12.44
C ASP A 98 -7.00 15.72 -11.96
N ALA A 99 -7.61 14.84 -11.18
CA ALA A 99 -8.93 15.04 -10.60
C ALA A 99 -8.94 16.20 -9.59
N LEU A 100 -7.96 16.29 -8.69
CA LEU A 100 -7.85 17.36 -7.72
C LEU A 100 -7.51 18.71 -8.37
N THR A 101 -6.79 18.71 -9.50
CA THR A 101 -6.55 19.93 -10.31
C THR A 101 -7.88 20.45 -10.88
N GLN A 102 -8.75 19.57 -11.37
CA GLN A 102 -10.09 19.95 -11.83
C GLN A 102 -10.94 20.53 -10.69
N ALA A 103 -10.77 20.00 -9.47
CA ALA A 103 -11.45 20.49 -8.28
C ALA A 103 -10.90 21.85 -7.76
N GLY A 104 -9.82 22.38 -8.37
CA GLY A 104 -9.18 23.63 -7.95
C GLY A 104 -8.21 23.49 -6.79
N GLY A 105 -7.75 22.27 -6.48
CA GLY A 105 -6.82 22.02 -5.38
C GLY A 105 -5.43 22.66 -5.58
N ASP A 106 -4.80 23.06 -4.50
CA ASP A 106 -3.41 23.55 -4.49
C ASP A 106 -2.42 22.39 -4.61
N MET A 107 -1.91 22.18 -5.83
CA MET A 107 -1.00 21.08 -6.14
C MET A 107 0.36 21.23 -5.45
N ASP A 108 0.82 22.44 -5.15
CA ASP A 108 2.08 22.66 -4.47
C ASP A 108 1.94 22.25 -2.99
N ALA A 109 0.85 22.63 -2.35
CA ALA A 109 0.54 22.21 -0.99
C ALA A 109 0.33 20.70 -0.89
N LEU A 110 -0.41 20.09 -1.82
CA LEU A 110 -0.70 18.64 -1.83
C LEU A 110 0.53 17.78 -2.10
N LYS A 111 1.51 18.29 -2.84
CA LYS A 111 2.77 17.58 -3.15
C LYS A 111 3.91 17.94 -2.19
N ALA A 112 3.72 18.90 -1.30
CA ALA A 112 4.72 19.21 -0.28
C ALA A 112 4.96 18.00 0.61
N ALA A 113 6.24 17.68 0.85
CA ALA A 113 6.60 16.60 1.75
C ALA A 113 6.01 16.88 3.15
N GLN A 114 5.23 15.94 3.65
CA GLN A 114 4.75 16.02 5.02
C GLN A 114 5.87 15.61 5.98
N GLU A 115 6.05 16.35 7.05
CA GLU A 115 6.91 15.88 8.14
C GLU A 115 6.28 14.60 8.72
N LYS A 116 6.97 13.47 8.51
CA LYS A 116 6.59 12.24 9.20
C LYS A 116 6.76 12.46 10.71
N ALA A 117 5.73 12.12 11.46
CA ALA A 117 5.88 12.07 12.91
C ALA A 117 7.11 11.19 13.23
N PRO A 118 7.95 11.61 14.21
CA PRO A 118 9.10 10.80 14.58
C PRO A 118 8.63 9.39 14.94
N ALA A 119 9.32 8.38 14.38
CA ALA A 119 9.03 6.99 14.72
C ALA A 119 9.13 6.83 16.24
N GLN A 120 8.12 6.24 16.85
CA GLN A 120 8.19 5.87 18.26
C GLN A 120 8.97 4.56 18.36
N ASP A 121 10.01 4.56 19.17
CA ASP A 121 10.73 3.33 19.49
C ASP A 121 9.79 2.38 20.24
N ALA A 122 9.69 1.15 19.76
CA ALA A 122 8.94 0.10 20.40
C ALA A 122 9.85 -1.11 20.60
N GLU A 123 9.84 -1.67 21.80
CA GLU A 123 10.61 -2.85 22.14
C GLU A 123 9.69 -4.06 22.26
N TYR A 124 10.00 -5.11 21.52
CA TYR A 124 9.28 -6.37 21.53
C TYR A 124 10.25 -7.51 21.80
N ALA A 125 9.79 -8.56 22.47
CA ALA A 125 10.56 -9.77 22.73
C ALA A 125 9.81 -11.00 22.21
N ALA A 126 10.53 -11.92 21.59
CA ALA A 126 10.04 -13.22 21.17
C ALA A 126 11.20 -14.23 21.18
N ASP A 127 10.86 -15.54 21.18
CA ASP A 127 11.87 -16.60 21.10
C ASP A 127 12.55 -16.62 19.73
N VAL A 128 11.79 -16.26 18.67
CA VAL A 128 12.27 -16.21 17.28
C VAL A 128 11.84 -14.93 16.62
N VAL A 129 12.79 -14.23 16.00
CA VAL A 129 12.52 -13.07 15.14
C VAL A 129 12.86 -13.44 13.70
N VAL A 130 11.87 -13.39 12.82
CA VAL A 130 12.01 -13.66 11.39
C VAL A 130 12.05 -12.33 10.64
N VAL A 131 13.13 -12.05 9.92
CA VAL A 131 13.28 -10.84 9.11
C VAL A 131 12.97 -11.16 7.66
N GLY A 132 11.84 -10.64 7.19
CA GLY A 132 11.27 -10.84 5.86
C GLY A 132 10.05 -11.78 5.88
N GLY A 133 8.88 -11.24 5.50
CA GLY A 133 7.60 -11.96 5.43
C GLY A 133 7.33 -12.60 4.07
N GLY A 134 8.36 -12.98 3.30
CA GLY A 134 8.22 -13.77 2.08
C GLY A 134 7.92 -15.24 2.36
N GLY A 135 7.79 -16.07 1.31
CA GLY A 135 7.43 -17.48 1.44
C GLY A 135 8.34 -18.27 2.40
N ALA A 136 9.65 -18.06 2.34
CA ALA A 136 10.61 -18.72 3.24
C ALA A 136 10.46 -18.24 4.69
N GLY A 137 10.32 -16.92 4.90
CA GLY A 137 10.15 -16.35 6.24
C GLY A 137 8.85 -16.80 6.89
N LEU A 138 7.74 -16.78 6.15
CA LEU A 138 6.46 -17.27 6.67
C LEU A 138 6.48 -18.77 6.98
N ALA A 139 7.15 -19.59 6.16
CA ALA A 139 7.33 -21.01 6.44
C ALA A 139 8.15 -21.24 7.74
N ALA A 140 9.23 -20.45 7.92
CA ALA A 140 10.05 -20.51 9.14
C ALA A 140 9.25 -20.07 10.37
N ALA A 141 8.47 -18.99 10.26
CA ALA A 141 7.64 -18.48 11.35
C ALA A 141 6.58 -19.52 11.78
N ILE A 142 5.86 -20.11 10.82
CA ILE A 142 4.87 -21.15 11.07
C ILE A 142 5.51 -22.37 11.73
N SER A 143 6.69 -22.80 11.24
CA SER A 143 7.39 -23.94 11.81
C SER A 143 7.84 -23.67 13.25
N ALA A 144 8.32 -22.47 13.56
CA ALA A 144 8.71 -22.10 14.92
C ALA A 144 7.49 -22.08 15.86
N GLU A 145 6.38 -21.49 15.44
CA GLU A 145 5.14 -21.43 16.23
C GLU A 145 4.57 -22.83 16.49
N GLN A 146 4.54 -23.71 15.49
CA GLN A 146 4.11 -25.10 15.62
C GLN A 146 4.97 -25.91 16.62
N ASN A 147 6.19 -25.49 16.88
CA ASN A 147 7.08 -26.06 17.89
C ASN A 147 7.04 -25.31 19.23
N GLY A 148 6.06 -24.43 19.43
CA GLY A 148 5.78 -23.77 20.70
C GLY A 148 6.59 -22.50 20.96
N ALA A 149 7.33 -21.98 19.99
CA ALA A 149 8.06 -20.72 20.13
C ALA A 149 7.14 -19.52 19.88
N SER A 150 7.32 -18.43 20.63
CA SER A 150 6.77 -17.12 20.29
C SER A 150 7.53 -16.52 19.11
N VAL A 151 6.82 -15.96 18.14
CA VAL A 151 7.43 -15.50 16.88
C VAL A 151 7.02 -14.07 16.55
N ILE A 152 8.00 -13.26 16.14
CA ILE A 152 7.77 -11.95 15.52
C ILE A 152 8.28 -12.01 14.09
N VAL A 153 7.45 -11.60 13.13
CA VAL A 153 7.84 -11.43 11.72
C VAL A 153 7.97 -9.94 11.44
N ILE A 154 9.14 -9.54 10.96
CA ILE A 154 9.42 -8.16 10.54
C ILE A 154 9.42 -8.12 9.02
N GLU A 155 8.49 -7.37 8.42
CA GLU A 155 8.43 -7.14 6.98
C GLU A 155 8.56 -5.64 6.69
N LYS A 156 9.35 -5.30 5.68
CA LYS A 156 9.57 -3.90 5.30
C LYS A 156 8.48 -3.35 4.38
N LEU A 157 7.72 -4.24 3.72
CA LEU A 157 6.61 -3.90 2.84
C LEU A 157 5.29 -3.95 3.61
N ASP A 158 4.28 -3.25 3.12
CA ASP A 158 2.94 -3.24 3.73
C ASP A 158 2.16 -4.54 3.48
N ILE A 159 2.72 -5.47 2.71
CA ILE A 159 2.12 -6.79 2.42
C ILE A 159 3.10 -7.92 2.69
N LEU A 160 2.58 -9.03 3.21
CA LEU A 160 3.32 -10.28 3.35
C LEU A 160 3.34 -11.06 2.04
N GLY A 161 4.25 -12.04 1.94
CA GLY A 161 4.34 -12.97 0.83
C GLY A 161 5.50 -12.69 -0.13
N GLY A 162 5.98 -11.46 -0.24
CA GLY A 162 7.11 -11.09 -1.11
C GLY A 162 6.91 -11.56 -2.55
N SER A 163 7.95 -12.05 -3.19
CA SER A 163 7.90 -12.59 -4.56
C SER A 163 7.01 -13.83 -4.72
N THR A 164 6.67 -14.51 -3.62
CA THR A 164 5.76 -15.67 -3.64
C THR A 164 4.34 -15.27 -4.05
N ASN A 165 3.90 -14.06 -3.67
CA ASN A 165 2.58 -13.55 -4.05
C ASN A 165 2.42 -13.32 -5.56
N VAL A 166 3.51 -13.13 -6.27
CA VAL A 166 3.52 -12.87 -7.72
C VAL A 166 4.03 -14.07 -8.52
N SER A 167 4.32 -15.20 -7.85
CA SER A 167 4.60 -16.47 -8.52
C SER A 167 3.29 -17.08 -9.01
N GLU A 168 3.34 -17.72 -10.19
CA GLU A 168 2.16 -18.40 -10.76
C GLU A 168 1.84 -19.73 -10.05
N GLY A 169 2.45 -19.98 -8.89
CA GLY A 169 2.29 -21.24 -8.15
C GLY A 169 3.05 -22.42 -8.75
N ALA A 170 3.90 -22.19 -9.75
CA ALA A 170 4.75 -23.21 -10.31
C ALA A 170 5.88 -23.58 -9.33
N LEU A 171 6.02 -24.87 -9.05
CA LEU A 171 7.07 -25.42 -8.20
C LEU A 171 8.00 -26.29 -9.05
N ASN A 172 9.27 -25.90 -9.10
CA ASN A 172 10.32 -26.77 -9.68
C ASN A 172 10.75 -27.79 -8.63
N ALA A 173 10.39 -29.03 -8.84
CA ALA A 173 10.76 -30.14 -7.96
C ALA A 173 11.23 -31.34 -8.78
N VAL A 174 12.06 -32.16 -8.18
CA VAL A 174 12.42 -33.45 -8.75
C VAL A 174 11.19 -34.38 -8.69
N ASP A 175 10.75 -34.86 -9.87
CA ASP A 175 9.68 -35.87 -9.97
C ASP A 175 10.25 -37.15 -10.54
N PRO A 176 10.65 -38.12 -9.68
CA PRO A 176 11.29 -39.35 -10.14
C PRO A 176 10.37 -40.25 -11.01
N VAL A 177 9.05 -40.03 -10.93
CA VAL A 177 8.09 -40.79 -11.74
C VAL A 177 8.02 -40.26 -13.16
N ARG A 178 7.83 -38.93 -13.30
CA ARG A 178 7.69 -38.28 -14.61
C ARG A 178 9.03 -38.09 -15.30
N GLN A 179 10.04 -37.63 -14.57
CA GLN A 179 11.38 -37.38 -15.11
C GLN A 179 12.12 -38.68 -15.43
N GLY A 180 12.00 -39.70 -14.57
CA GLY A 180 12.59 -41.00 -14.84
C GLY A 180 12.06 -41.66 -16.12
N ALA A 181 10.76 -41.50 -16.43
CA ALA A 181 10.15 -41.94 -17.65
C ALA A 181 10.67 -41.22 -18.92
N GLN A 182 11.20 -40.00 -18.74
CA GLN A 182 11.79 -39.15 -19.79
C GLN A 182 13.32 -39.28 -19.90
N GLY A 183 13.94 -40.09 -19.07
CA GLY A 183 15.39 -40.28 -19.04
C GLY A 183 16.16 -39.10 -18.43
N ILE A 184 15.49 -38.32 -17.60
CA ILE A 184 16.06 -37.12 -16.91
C ILE A 184 16.39 -37.49 -15.47
#